data_80be6b48338fed60f24ff84e63e9122d
#
_entry.id   80be6b48338fed60f24ff84e63e9122d
#
_cell.length_a   1.000
_cell.length_b   1.000
_cell.length_c   1.000
_cell.angle_alpha   90.00
_cell.angle_beta   90.00
_cell.angle_gamma   90.00
#
_symmetry.space_group_name_H-M   'P 1'
#
loop_
_entity.id
_entity.type
_entity.pdbx_description
1 polymer ?
#
loop_
_entity_poly.entity_id
_entity_poly.type
_entity_poly.pdbx_seq_one_letter_code
_entity_poly.pdbx_strand_id
1 'polypeptide(L)'
;NRPDALNALNDQLMDDLSLIVDEYEKNNDLKCLILTGSEKAFAAGADIKQMQPKSYMDVYKEDFITRNWERISRCRKPTIAAVSGYALGGGCELAMMCDFMVASENAKFGQPEINLGVSPGAGGTQRLTRFIGKSKSMDMCLTGRMMDAAEAESIGLVSRVLPSENFIDEVTKIASEVAKKSLVATMMTKEMVNRAYETTLSEGCLLYTSPSPRDQ
;
A
#
# COMPACT_ATOMS: atom_id res chain seq x y z
N ASN A 1 -10.48 -9.71 -7.12
CA ASN A 1 -9.90 -10.94 -6.63
C ASN A 1 -9.61 -11.90 -7.79
N ARG A 2 -8.33 -12.32 -7.94
CA ARG A 2 -7.84 -13.16 -9.04
C ARG A 2 -6.92 -14.27 -8.48
N PRO A 3 -7.43 -15.17 -7.63
CA PRO A 3 -6.60 -16.13 -6.90
C PRO A 3 -5.78 -17.05 -7.82
N ASP A 4 -6.32 -17.45 -8.98
CA ASP A 4 -5.63 -18.31 -9.96
C ASP A 4 -4.42 -17.60 -10.63
N ALA A 5 -4.39 -16.28 -10.59
CA ALA A 5 -3.28 -15.46 -11.06
C ALA A 5 -2.50 -14.82 -9.89
N LEU A 6 -2.58 -15.40 -8.68
CA LEU A 6 -1.95 -14.85 -7.47
C LEU A 6 -2.26 -13.36 -7.27
N ASN A 7 -3.47 -12.93 -7.58
CA ASN A 7 -3.94 -11.55 -7.55
C ASN A 7 -3.08 -10.57 -8.36
N ALA A 8 -2.45 -11.03 -9.46
CA ALA A 8 -1.71 -10.14 -10.35
C ALA A 8 -2.60 -8.97 -10.80
N LEU A 9 -2.03 -7.75 -10.70
CA LEU A 9 -2.75 -6.50 -10.91
C LEU A 9 -2.92 -6.25 -12.41
N ASN A 10 -4.16 -6.18 -12.86
CA ASN A 10 -4.54 -5.79 -14.22
C ASN A 10 -5.50 -4.59 -14.18
N ASP A 11 -5.79 -4.01 -15.34
CA ASP A 11 -6.62 -2.81 -15.45
C ASP A 11 -7.99 -2.99 -14.79
N GLN A 12 -8.65 -4.13 -15.01
CA GLN A 12 -9.98 -4.40 -14.42
C GLN A 12 -9.92 -4.42 -12.89
N LEU A 13 -8.92 -5.08 -12.30
CA LEU A 13 -8.78 -5.14 -10.83
C LEU A 13 -8.51 -3.74 -10.27
N MET A 14 -7.70 -2.92 -10.96
CA MET A 14 -7.40 -1.57 -10.51
C MET A 14 -8.59 -0.62 -10.68
N ASP A 15 -9.39 -0.79 -11.73
CA ASP A 15 -10.65 -0.06 -11.92
C ASP A 15 -11.65 -0.42 -10.82
N ASP A 16 -11.84 -1.72 -10.54
CA ASP A 16 -12.72 -2.19 -9.45
C ASP A 16 -12.26 -1.67 -8.09
N LEU A 17 -10.96 -1.69 -7.81
CA LEU A 17 -10.40 -1.14 -6.57
C LEU A 17 -10.70 0.36 -6.45
N SER A 18 -10.54 1.11 -7.55
CA SER A 18 -10.83 2.54 -7.56
C SER A 18 -12.29 2.83 -7.23
N LEU A 19 -13.23 2.08 -7.82
CA LEU A 19 -14.66 2.21 -7.53
C LEU A 19 -14.97 1.90 -6.06
N ILE A 20 -14.37 0.83 -5.51
CA ILE A 20 -14.56 0.46 -4.09
C ILE A 20 -14.03 1.57 -3.18
N VAL A 21 -12.87 2.16 -3.48
CA VAL A 21 -12.31 3.27 -2.70
C VAL A 21 -13.19 4.51 -2.78
N ASP A 22 -13.76 4.81 -3.95
CA ASP A 22 -14.70 5.93 -4.12
C ASP A 22 -15.97 5.74 -3.28
N GLU A 23 -16.54 4.54 -3.26
CA GLU A 23 -17.70 4.22 -2.43
C GLU A 23 -17.35 4.25 -0.94
N TYR A 24 -16.20 3.71 -0.57
CA TYR A 24 -15.69 3.77 0.80
C TYR A 24 -15.58 5.23 1.29
N GLU A 25 -15.04 6.12 0.49
CA GLU A 25 -14.89 7.53 0.88
C GLU A 25 -16.23 8.26 1.02
N LYS A 26 -17.21 7.94 0.19
CA LYS A 26 -18.57 8.53 0.25
C LYS A 26 -19.40 8.06 1.45
N ASN A 27 -19.19 6.85 1.91
CA ASN A 27 -19.98 6.25 2.98
C ASN A 27 -19.38 6.53 4.37
N ASN A 28 -19.95 7.46 5.14
CA ASN A 28 -19.44 7.87 6.45
C ASN A 28 -19.55 6.79 7.54
N ASP A 29 -20.31 5.73 7.33
CA ASP A 29 -20.39 4.60 8.25
C ASP A 29 -19.16 3.68 8.15
N LEU A 30 -18.46 3.72 7.01
CA LEU A 30 -17.21 2.99 6.78
C LEU A 30 -16.02 3.86 7.19
N LYS A 31 -15.27 3.46 8.22
CA LYS A 31 -14.21 4.29 8.83
C LYS A 31 -12.80 3.73 8.68
N CYS A 32 -12.65 2.47 8.31
CA CYS A 32 -11.34 1.85 8.03
C CYS A 32 -11.52 0.79 6.94
N LEU A 33 -10.65 0.82 5.94
CA LEU A 33 -10.61 -0.15 4.84
C LEU A 33 -9.46 -1.13 5.07
N ILE A 34 -9.73 -2.43 4.95
CA ILE A 34 -8.70 -3.46 4.89
C ILE A 34 -8.58 -3.90 3.42
N LEU A 35 -7.39 -3.76 2.87
CA LEU A 35 -7.02 -4.33 1.57
C LEU A 35 -6.28 -5.63 1.82
N THR A 36 -6.76 -6.73 1.25
CA THR A 36 -6.15 -8.05 1.41
C THR A 36 -6.25 -8.88 0.13
N GLY A 37 -5.46 -9.92 0.05
CA GLY A 37 -5.48 -10.91 -1.02
C GLY A 37 -5.96 -12.28 -0.54
N SER A 38 -5.20 -13.31 -0.89
CA SER A 38 -5.37 -14.68 -0.43
C SER A 38 -4.24 -15.08 0.52
N GLU A 39 -4.33 -16.25 1.15
CA GLU A 39 -3.25 -16.80 1.98
C GLU A 39 -1.94 -17.01 1.20
N LYS A 40 -2.02 -17.27 -0.11
CA LYS A 40 -0.88 -17.50 -0.99
C LYS A 40 -0.24 -16.22 -1.50
N ALA A 41 -1.06 -15.20 -1.76
CA ALA A 41 -0.57 -13.93 -2.28
C ALA A 41 -1.54 -12.79 -1.96
N PHE A 42 -0.99 -11.72 -1.44
CA PHE A 42 -1.63 -10.41 -1.44
C PHE A 42 -1.80 -9.96 -2.89
N ALA A 43 -0.69 -9.78 -3.61
CA ALA A 43 -0.63 -9.59 -5.06
C ALA A 43 0.80 -9.86 -5.56
N ALA A 44 0.95 -10.68 -6.60
CA ALA A 44 2.25 -11.10 -7.12
C ALA A 44 2.82 -10.17 -8.22
N GLY A 45 2.38 -8.92 -8.26
CA GLY A 45 2.87 -7.90 -9.20
C GLY A 45 1.87 -7.52 -10.27
N ALA A 46 2.32 -6.74 -11.24
CA ALA A 46 1.53 -6.39 -12.42
C ALA A 46 1.33 -7.63 -13.32
N ASP A 47 0.18 -7.70 -13.99
CA ASP A 47 -0.09 -8.77 -14.95
C ASP A 47 0.80 -8.61 -16.19
N ILE A 48 1.86 -9.43 -16.26
CA ILE A 48 2.87 -9.37 -17.32
C ILE A 48 2.23 -9.58 -18.72
N LYS A 49 1.20 -10.42 -18.80
CA LYS A 49 0.51 -10.67 -20.09
C LYS A 49 -0.17 -9.43 -20.62
N GLN A 50 -0.68 -8.57 -19.73
CA GLN A 50 -1.29 -7.31 -20.12
C GLN A 50 -0.25 -6.24 -20.44
N MET A 51 0.90 -6.26 -19.76
CA MET A 51 1.94 -5.26 -19.97
C MET A 51 2.83 -5.54 -21.19
N GLN A 52 3.05 -6.83 -21.49
CA GLN A 52 3.98 -7.24 -22.57
C GLN A 52 3.73 -6.59 -23.94
N PRO A 53 2.48 -6.39 -24.41
CA PRO A 53 2.24 -5.76 -25.71
C PRO A 53 2.38 -4.24 -25.68
N LYS A 54 2.45 -3.58 -24.52
CA LYS A 54 2.49 -2.12 -24.40
C LYS A 54 3.89 -1.58 -24.66
N SER A 55 3.99 -0.59 -25.54
CA SER A 55 5.21 0.21 -25.70
C SER A 55 5.32 1.27 -24.59
N TYR A 56 6.52 1.85 -24.45
CA TYR A 56 6.73 3.01 -23.58
C TYR A 56 5.73 4.15 -23.88
N MET A 57 5.50 4.42 -25.17
CA MET A 57 4.59 5.49 -25.59
C MET A 57 3.12 5.20 -25.27
N ASP A 58 2.71 3.94 -25.28
CA ASP A 58 1.36 3.55 -24.89
C ASP A 58 1.16 3.80 -23.41
N VAL A 59 2.10 3.33 -22.57
CA VAL A 59 2.06 3.54 -21.11
C VAL A 59 2.06 5.03 -20.76
N TYR A 60 2.89 5.83 -21.45
CA TYR A 60 2.97 7.27 -21.22
C TYR A 60 1.68 8.02 -21.61
N LYS A 61 1.10 7.69 -22.80
CA LYS A 61 -0.14 8.35 -23.28
C LYS A 61 -1.38 7.96 -22.49
N GLU A 62 -1.43 6.72 -21.99
CA GLU A 62 -2.56 6.22 -21.21
C GLU A 62 -2.56 6.71 -19.77
N ASP A 63 -1.50 7.40 -19.35
CA ASP A 63 -1.29 7.81 -17.95
C ASP A 63 -1.46 6.60 -16.98
N PHE A 64 -0.85 5.49 -17.36
CA PHE A 64 -1.17 4.15 -16.88
C PHE A 64 -1.18 4.01 -15.35
N ILE A 65 -0.21 4.60 -14.66
CA ILE A 65 -0.09 4.50 -13.20
C ILE A 65 -1.00 5.51 -12.50
N THR A 66 -1.02 6.77 -12.95
CA THR A 66 -1.75 7.84 -12.26
C THR A 66 -3.24 7.80 -12.48
N ARG A 67 -3.71 7.10 -13.52
CA ARG A 67 -5.13 6.93 -13.82
C ARG A 67 -5.89 6.29 -12.64
N ASN A 68 -5.46 5.14 -12.16
CA ASN A 68 -6.15 4.38 -11.13
C ASN A 68 -5.24 3.63 -10.12
N TRP A 69 -4.00 3.31 -10.48
CA TRP A 69 -3.08 2.56 -9.61
C TRP A 69 -2.76 3.30 -8.32
N GLU A 70 -2.69 4.62 -8.35
CA GLU A 70 -2.45 5.45 -7.18
C GLU A 70 -3.71 5.85 -6.40
N ARG A 71 -4.90 5.32 -6.77
CA ARG A 71 -6.16 5.72 -6.13
C ARG A 71 -6.15 5.50 -4.62
N ILE A 72 -5.57 4.40 -4.15
CA ILE A 72 -5.50 4.08 -2.72
C ILE A 72 -4.64 5.09 -1.94
N SER A 73 -3.54 5.58 -2.54
CA SER A 73 -2.68 6.59 -1.89
C SER A 73 -3.36 7.95 -1.72
N ARG A 74 -4.37 8.24 -2.53
CA ARG A 74 -5.18 9.47 -2.46
C ARG A 74 -6.42 9.34 -1.57
N CYS A 75 -6.66 8.15 -1.02
CA CYS A 75 -7.77 7.92 -0.10
C CYS A 75 -7.56 8.72 1.19
N ARG A 76 -8.54 9.51 1.59
CA ARG A 76 -8.45 10.34 2.79
C ARG A 76 -8.74 9.58 4.09
N LYS A 77 -9.52 8.51 4.00
CA LYS A 77 -9.86 7.67 5.15
C LYS A 77 -8.78 6.61 5.41
N PRO A 78 -8.70 6.08 6.65
CA PRO A 78 -7.72 5.05 7.01
C PRO A 78 -7.78 3.79 6.15
N THR A 79 -6.61 3.29 5.76
CA THR A 79 -6.44 2.08 4.95
C THR A 79 -5.37 1.18 5.57
N ILE A 80 -5.61 -0.12 5.63
CA ILE A 80 -4.66 -1.13 6.15
C ILE A 80 -4.41 -2.16 5.06
N ALA A 81 -3.15 -2.43 4.74
CA ALA A 81 -2.79 -3.60 3.94
C ALA A 81 -2.60 -4.81 4.85
N ALA A 82 -3.43 -5.84 4.68
CA ALA A 82 -3.31 -7.13 5.35
C ALA A 82 -2.61 -8.11 4.41
N VAL A 83 -1.31 -8.29 4.61
CA VAL A 83 -0.45 -9.02 3.68
C VAL A 83 -0.22 -10.44 4.16
N SER A 84 -0.70 -11.42 3.38
CA SER A 84 -0.38 -12.83 3.52
C SER A 84 0.23 -13.36 2.22
N GLY A 85 1.21 -14.26 2.32
CA GLY A 85 1.93 -14.78 1.17
C GLY A 85 2.69 -13.68 0.41
N TYR A 86 2.66 -13.73 -0.91
CA TYR A 86 3.48 -12.86 -1.75
C TYR A 86 2.89 -11.46 -1.94
N ALA A 87 3.68 -10.43 -1.66
CA ALA A 87 3.47 -9.05 -2.06
C ALA A 87 4.70 -8.61 -2.87
N LEU A 88 4.64 -8.74 -4.20
CA LEU A 88 5.81 -8.56 -5.09
C LEU A 88 5.56 -7.47 -6.12
N GLY A 89 6.60 -6.71 -6.45
CA GLY A 89 6.53 -5.64 -7.45
C GLY A 89 5.35 -4.71 -7.22
N GLY A 90 4.50 -4.53 -8.22
CA GLY A 90 3.27 -3.74 -8.10
C GLY A 90 2.38 -4.11 -6.91
N GLY A 91 2.38 -5.38 -6.48
CA GLY A 91 1.66 -5.81 -5.28
C GLY A 91 2.28 -5.27 -4.00
N CYS A 92 3.60 -5.25 -3.89
CA CYS A 92 4.31 -4.61 -2.79
C CYS A 92 4.11 -3.08 -2.83
N GLU A 93 4.13 -2.49 -4.02
CA GLU A 93 3.87 -1.07 -4.23
C GLU A 93 2.45 -0.69 -3.78
N LEU A 94 1.45 -1.49 -4.13
CA LEU A 94 0.06 -1.30 -3.69
C LEU A 94 -0.08 -1.41 -2.16
N ALA A 95 0.58 -2.38 -1.54
CA ALA A 95 0.60 -2.50 -0.08
C ALA A 95 1.19 -1.26 0.60
N MET A 96 2.30 -0.71 0.06
CA MET A 96 2.94 0.52 0.54
C MET A 96 2.10 1.80 0.31
N MET A 97 1.09 1.76 -0.54
CA MET A 97 0.15 2.88 -0.72
C MET A 97 -0.90 2.96 0.39
N CYS A 98 -1.12 1.89 1.15
CA CYS A 98 -1.94 1.93 2.36
C CYS A 98 -1.22 2.68 3.49
N ASP A 99 -1.95 3.06 4.53
CA ASP A 99 -1.37 3.84 5.63
C ASP A 99 -0.37 3.06 6.46
N PHE A 100 -0.64 1.78 6.67
CA PHE A 100 0.33 0.85 7.24
C PHE A 100 0.00 -0.59 6.84
N MET A 101 1.02 -1.45 6.96
CA MET A 101 0.92 -2.86 6.65
C MET A 101 0.94 -3.69 7.92
N VAL A 102 0.07 -4.70 7.96
CA VAL A 102 0.11 -5.81 8.91
C VAL A 102 0.41 -7.07 8.11
N ALA A 103 1.40 -7.83 8.50
CA ALA A 103 1.81 -9.04 7.79
C ALA A 103 1.46 -10.31 8.57
N SER A 104 1.12 -11.35 7.85
CA SER A 104 1.13 -12.71 8.36
C SER A 104 2.58 -13.23 8.38
N GLU A 105 2.90 -14.18 9.26
CA GLU A 105 4.23 -14.79 9.37
C GLU A 105 4.76 -15.37 8.05
N ASN A 106 3.86 -15.80 7.16
CA ASN A 106 4.21 -16.36 5.85
C ASN A 106 4.44 -15.29 4.77
N ALA A 107 4.27 -14.00 5.09
CA ALA A 107 4.37 -12.93 4.10
C ALA A 107 5.80 -12.80 3.54
N LYS A 108 5.87 -12.50 2.23
CA LYS A 108 7.11 -12.22 1.50
C LYS A 108 6.94 -10.95 0.68
N PHE A 109 7.88 -10.04 0.84
CA PHE A 109 7.90 -8.76 0.15
C PHE A 109 9.07 -8.69 -0.83
N GLY A 110 8.90 -8.01 -1.97
CA GLY A 110 9.99 -7.85 -2.94
C GLY A 110 9.68 -6.86 -4.03
N GLN A 111 10.76 -6.39 -4.67
CA GLN A 111 10.73 -5.57 -5.89
C GLN A 111 11.56 -6.28 -6.97
N PRO A 112 11.03 -7.38 -7.55
CA PRO A 112 11.80 -8.25 -8.45
C PRO A 112 11.82 -7.78 -9.91
N GLU A 113 11.38 -6.57 -10.22
CA GLU A 113 11.22 -6.01 -11.56
C GLU A 113 12.52 -6.05 -12.35
N ILE A 114 13.67 -5.96 -11.68
CA ILE A 114 15.00 -6.05 -12.30
C ILE A 114 15.20 -7.37 -13.07
N ASN A 115 14.57 -8.46 -12.61
CA ASN A 115 14.63 -9.75 -13.30
C ASN A 115 13.92 -9.75 -14.65
N LEU A 116 13.06 -8.75 -14.91
CA LEU A 116 12.37 -8.51 -16.17
C LEU A 116 13.03 -7.40 -16.99
N GLY A 117 14.16 -6.84 -16.52
CA GLY A 117 14.85 -5.75 -17.18
C GLY A 117 14.16 -4.39 -17.05
N VAL A 118 13.28 -4.23 -16.06
CA VAL A 118 12.57 -2.98 -15.78
C VAL A 118 12.78 -2.55 -14.32
N SER A 119 12.38 -1.32 -13.98
CA SER A 119 12.40 -0.80 -12.62
C SER A 119 10.99 -0.80 -12.01
N PRO A 120 10.85 -0.76 -10.67
CA PRO A 120 9.56 -0.55 -10.01
C PRO A 120 8.86 0.71 -10.54
N GLY A 121 7.63 0.57 -11.03
CA GLY A 121 6.93 1.61 -11.78
C GLY A 121 5.82 2.35 -11.01
N ALA A 122 5.31 1.77 -9.92
CA ALA A 122 4.22 2.36 -9.14
C ALA A 122 4.67 2.98 -7.80
N GLY A 123 5.89 3.53 -7.78
CA GLY A 123 6.45 4.25 -6.63
C GLY A 123 7.28 3.40 -5.68
N GLY A 124 7.59 2.15 -6.02
CA GLY A 124 8.37 1.24 -5.18
C GLY A 124 9.73 1.80 -4.79
N THR A 125 10.49 2.36 -5.72
CA THR A 125 11.80 2.98 -5.44
C THR A 125 11.68 4.14 -4.44
N GLN A 126 10.56 4.84 -4.40
CA GLN A 126 10.36 6.02 -3.56
C GLN A 126 9.81 5.64 -2.18
N ARG A 127 8.71 4.87 -2.15
CA ARG A 127 8.07 4.48 -0.89
C ARG A 127 8.93 3.52 -0.09
N LEU A 128 9.48 2.48 -0.74
CA LEU A 128 10.36 1.52 -0.06
C LEU A 128 11.56 2.21 0.58
N THR A 129 12.22 3.13 -0.15
CA THR A 129 13.37 3.87 0.36
C THR A 129 13.02 4.72 1.57
N ARG A 130 11.83 5.32 1.60
CA ARG A 130 11.35 6.09 2.76
C ARG A 130 11.04 5.22 3.97
N PHE A 131 10.53 4.01 3.75
CA PHE A 131 10.21 3.08 4.84
C PHE A 131 11.46 2.42 5.44
N ILE A 132 12.38 1.92 4.60
CA ILE A 132 13.48 1.04 5.08
C ILE A 132 14.88 1.59 4.84
N GLY A 133 14.98 2.80 4.30
CA GLY A 133 16.25 3.43 4.00
C GLY A 133 16.92 2.92 2.72
N LYS A 134 17.90 3.70 2.24
CA LYS A 134 18.54 3.52 0.93
C LYS A 134 19.20 2.15 0.76
N SER A 135 19.94 1.68 1.78
CA SER A 135 20.76 0.47 1.67
C SER A 135 19.90 -0.77 1.40
N LYS A 136 18.85 -0.97 2.19
CA LYS A 136 17.94 -2.11 2.04
C LYS A 136 17.11 -2.03 0.77
N SER A 137 16.65 -0.84 0.40
CA SER A 137 15.90 -0.63 -0.84
C SER A 137 16.75 -0.92 -2.06
N MET A 138 18.00 -0.46 -2.07
CA MET A 138 18.94 -0.69 -3.16
C MET A 138 19.24 -2.17 -3.32
N ASP A 139 19.49 -2.89 -2.21
CA ASP A 139 19.69 -4.33 -2.21
C ASP A 139 18.49 -5.07 -2.82
N MET A 140 17.26 -4.78 -2.36
CA MET A 140 16.06 -5.43 -2.89
C MET A 140 15.82 -5.11 -4.37
N CYS A 141 15.92 -3.84 -4.77
CA CYS A 141 15.62 -3.43 -6.14
C CYS A 141 16.70 -3.87 -7.15
N LEU A 142 17.98 -3.97 -6.75
CA LEU A 142 19.06 -4.36 -7.67
C LEU A 142 19.29 -5.87 -7.73
N THR A 143 18.98 -6.60 -6.66
CA THR A 143 19.15 -8.06 -6.64
C THR A 143 17.86 -8.81 -6.94
N GLY A 144 16.69 -8.17 -6.78
CA GLY A 144 15.39 -8.80 -6.89
C GLY A 144 15.10 -9.77 -5.74
N ARG A 145 15.88 -9.73 -4.63
CA ARG A 145 15.65 -10.61 -3.49
C ARG A 145 14.31 -10.33 -2.81
N MET A 146 13.78 -11.34 -2.16
CA MET A 146 12.62 -11.21 -1.28
C MET A 146 13.05 -11.01 0.17
N MET A 147 12.18 -10.35 0.92
CA MET A 147 12.27 -10.11 2.35
C MET A 147 11.12 -10.87 3.03
N ASP A 148 11.38 -11.52 4.15
CA ASP A 148 10.34 -12.17 4.95
C ASP A 148 9.67 -11.19 5.92
N ALA A 149 8.60 -11.66 6.56
CA ALA A 149 7.80 -10.85 7.47
C ALA A 149 8.63 -10.34 8.68
N ALA A 150 9.51 -11.17 9.24
CA ALA A 150 10.32 -10.81 10.39
C ALA A 150 11.35 -9.72 10.05
N GLU A 151 12.04 -9.85 8.90
CA GLU A 151 12.93 -8.78 8.42
C GLU A 151 12.11 -7.50 8.15
N ALA A 152 10.95 -7.61 7.50
CA ALA A 152 10.09 -6.47 7.16
C ALA A 152 9.62 -5.70 8.41
N GLU A 153 9.26 -6.38 9.49
CA GLU A 153 8.90 -5.75 10.77
C GLU A 153 10.12 -5.09 11.41
N SER A 154 11.25 -5.78 11.47
CA SER A 154 12.46 -5.30 12.15
C SER A 154 13.01 -3.99 11.55
N ILE A 155 12.76 -3.74 10.28
CA ILE A 155 13.25 -2.53 9.56
C ILE A 155 12.17 -1.49 9.28
N GLY A 156 10.93 -1.71 9.74
CA GLY A 156 9.85 -0.74 9.68
C GLY A 156 9.07 -0.71 8.36
N LEU A 157 9.19 -1.73 7.49
CA LEU A 157 8.31 -1.88 6.34
C LEU A 157 6.89 -2.27 6.78
N VAL A 158 6.80 -3.13 7.77
CA VAL A 158 5.55 -3.65 8.34
C VAL A 158 5.41 -3.19 9.78
N SER A 159 4.23 -2.76 10.19
CA SER A 159 3.99 -2.26 11.54
C SER A 159 3.93 -3.36 12.60
N ARG A 160 3.50 -4.56 12.20
CA ARG A 160 3.45 -5.75 13.07
C ARG A 160 3.27 -7.02 12.24
N VAL A 161 3.78 -8.13 12.78
CA VAL A 161 3.58 -9.49 12.26
C VAL A 161 2.62 -10.24 13.18
N LEU A 162 1.68 -10.98 12.58
CA LEU A 162 0.68 -11.78 13.28
C LEU A 162 0.75 -13.24 12.82
N PRO A 163 0.35 -14.20 13.67
CA PRO A 163 0.23 -15.60 13.27
C PRO A 163 -0.66 -15.77 12.04
N SER A 164 -0.34 -16.72 11.18
CA SER A 164 -1.12 -16.99 9.97
C SER A 164 -2.53 -17.51 10.30
N GLU A 165 -2.65 -18.23 11.41
CA GLU A 165 -3.95 -18.67 11.93
C GLU A 165 -4.78 -17.47 12.38
N ASN A 166 -6.03 -17.38 11.88
CA ASN A 166 -6.96 -16.26 12.18
C ASN A 166 -6.43 -14.86 11.81
N PHE A 167 -5.49 -14.78 10.87
CA PHE A 167 -4.83 -13.53 10.48
C PHE A 167 -5.81 -12.38 10.19
N ILE A 168 -6.82 -12.63 9.36
CA ILE A 168 -7.79 -11.60 8.95
C ILE A 168 -8.67 -11.17 10.13
N ASP A 169 -9.02 -12.07 11.03
CA ASP A 169 -9.80 -11.73 12.23
C ASP A 169 -9.01 -10.79 13.14
N GLU A 170 -7.70 -11.05 13.33
CA GLU A 170 -6.83 -10.16 14.10
C GLU A 170 -6.64 -8.78 13.45
N VAL A 171 -6.47 -8.73 12.12
CA VAL A 171 -6.41 -7.45 11.39
C VAL A 171 -7.75 -6.71 11.50
N THR A 172 -8.88 -7.43 11.48
CA THR A 172 -10.21 -6.83 11.63
C THR A 172 -10.38 -6.22 13.02
N LYS A 173 -9.80 -6.80 14.08
CA LYS A 173 -9.78 -6.17 15.41
C LYS A 173 -9.00 -4.86 15.38
N ILE A 174 -7.84 -4.82 14.72
CA ILE A 174 -7.05 -3.59 14.58
C ILE A 174 -7.84 -2.52 13.84
N ALA A 175 -8.45 -2.86 12.70
CA ALA A 175 -9.28 -1.94 11.93
C ALA A 175 -10.48 -1.43 12.73
N SER A 176 -11.09 -2.30 13.55
CA SER A 176 -12.18 -1.94 14.45
C SER A 176 -11.76 -0.92 15.52
N GLU A 177 -10.52 -1.02 16.04
CA GLU A 177 -9.99 -0.02 16.97
C GLU A 177 -9.80 1.35 16.30
N VAL A 178 -9.37 1.38 15.03
CA VAL A 178 -9.31 2.61 14.23
C VAL A 178 -10.72 3.15 13.99
N ALA A 179 -11.66 2.30 13.62
CA ALA A 179 -13.04 2.69 13.29
C ALA A 179 -13.83 3.26 14.49
N LYS A 180 -13.46 2.91 15.74
CA LYS A 180 -14.03 3.49 16.96
C LYS A 180 -13.63 4.95 17.19
N LYS A 181 -12.59 5.42 16.54
CA LYS A 181 -12.09 6.80 16.71
C LYS A 181 -12.94 7.79 15.89
N SER A 182 -12.76 9.07 16.18
CA SER A 182 -13.36 10.15 15.38
C SER A 182 -12.85 10.07 13.94
N LEU A 183 -13.76 9.98 12.98
CA LEU A 183 -13.39 9.93 11.56
C LEU A 183 -12.57 11.15 11.13
N VAL A 184 -12.97 12.34 11.57
CA VAL A 184 -12.26 13.59 11.27
C VAL A 184 -10.84 13.55 11.84
N ALA A 185 -10.69 13.13 13.10
CA ALA A 185 -9.37 13.06 13.74
C ALA A 185 -8.46 12.03 13.06
N THR A 186 -8.98 10.87 12.63
CA THR A 186 -8.17 9.87 11.93
C THR A 186 -7.74 10.36 10.55
N MET A 187 -8.63 11.03 9.81
CA MET A 187 -8.30 11.64 8.51
C MET A 187 -7.24 12.73 8.65
N MET A 188 -7.37 13.62 9.62
CA MET A 188 -6.38 14.67 9.89
C MET A 188 -5.03 14.08 10.30
N THR A 189 -5.03 13.08 11.19
CA THR A 189 -3.80 12.40 11.63
C THR A 189 -3.08 11.75 10.43
N LYS A 190 -3.82 11.04 9.57
CA LYS A 190 -3.28 10.46 8.34
C LYS A 190 -2.62 11.52 7.46
N GLU A 191 -3.32 12.63 7.22
CA GLU A 191 -2.77 13.73 6.41
C GLU A 191 -1.49 14.30 7.02
N MET A 192 -1.48 14.57 8.33
CA MET A 192 -0.32 15.12 9.04
C MET A 192 0.89 14.17 8.97
N VAL A 193 0.69 12.86 9.19
CA VAL A 193 1.77 11.87 9.11
C VAL A 193 2.35 11.80 7.69
N ASN A 194 1.49 11.77 6.66
CA ASN A 194 1.94 11.73 5.27
C ASN A 194 2.72 13.00 4.88
N ARG A 195 2.35 14.18 5.42
CA ARG A 195 3.06 15.44 5.19
C ARG A 195 4.52 15.43 5.67
N ALA A 196 4.88 14.55 6.61
CA ALA A 196 6.26 14.41 7.06
C ALA A 196 7.24 14.05 5.93
N TYR A 197 6.76 13.45 4.84
CA TYR A 197 7.56 13.10 3.67
C TYR A 197 7.60 14.19 2.59
N GLU A 198 6.79 15.23 2.71
CA GLU A 198 6.56 16.23 1.64
C GLU A 198 6.91 17.66 2.06
N THR A 199 7.07 17.93 3.38
CA THR A 199 7.28 19.27 3.91
C THR A 199 8.50 19.33 4.84
N THR A 200 8.94 20.55 5.16
CA THR A 200 9.94 20.76 6.20
C THR A 200 9.33 20.45 7.58
N LEU A 201 10.18 20.12 8.57
CA LEU A 201 9.71 19.86 9.94
C LEU A 201 8.90 21.05 10.49
N SER A 202 9.36 22.26 10.24
CA SER A 202 8.68 23.49 10.73
C SER A 202 7.29 23.66 10.14
N GLU A 203 7.14 23.45 8.83
CA GLU A 203 5.83 23.52 8.15
C GLU A 203 4.91 22.37 8.56
N GLY A 204 5.45 21.16 8.67
CA GLY A 204 4.67 20.00 9.12
C GLY A 204 4.13 20.20 10.54
N CYS A 205 4.92 20.77 11.45
CA CYS A 205 4.48 21.08 12.82
C CYS A 205 3.37 22.14 12.86
N LEU A 206 3.31 23.08 11.92
CA LEU A 206 2.25 24.10 11.86
C LEU A 206 0.87 23.51 11.53
N LEU A 207 0.79 22.34 10.90
CA LEU A 207 -0.48 21.66 10.67
C LEU A 207 -1.21 21.30 11.99
N TYR A 208 -0.49 21.16 13.10
CA TYR A 208 -1.07 20.92 14.43
C TYR A 208 -1.76 22.14 15.02
N THR A 209 -1.40 23.34 14.57
CA THR A 209 -1.92 24.59 15.11
C THR A 209 -3.09 25.15 14.32
N SER A 210 -3.51 24.46 13.24
CA SER A 210 -4.76 24.78 12.57
C SER A 210 -5.93 24.66 13.56
N PRO A 211 -6.88 25.62 13.56
CA PRO A 211 -7.98 25.60 14.51
C PRO A 211 -8.71 24.25 14.44
N SER A 212 -8.89 23.64 15.61
CA SER A 212 -9.63 22.39 15.73
C SER A 212 -11.03 22.59 15.17
N PRO A 213 -11.64 21.59 14.49
CA PRO A 213 -13.06 21.64 14.15
C PRO A 213 -14.00 21.89 15.32
N ARG A 214 -13.48 21.77 16.58
CA ARG A 214 -14.21 22.10 17.81
C ARG A 214 -14.21 23.61 18.12
N ASP A 215 -13.35 24.37 17.44
CA ASP A 215 -13.20 25.81 17.67
C ASP A 215 -14.03 26.63 16.65
N GLN A 216 -14.77 25.94 15.79
CA GLN A 216 -15.75 26.50 14.84
C GLN A 216 -17.17 26.10 15.24
#